data_a0abfefcae0c940fa655b52141ace3ae
#
_entry.id   a0abfefcae0c940fa655b52141ace3ae
#
_cell.length_a   1.000
_cell.length_b   1.000
_cell.length_c   1.000
_cell.angle_alpha   90.00
_cell.angle_beta   90.00
_cell.angle_gamma   90.00
#
_symmetry.space_group_name_H-M   'P 1'
#
loop_
_entity.id
_entity.type
_entity.pdbx_description
1 polymer ?
#
loop_
_entity_poly.entity_id
_entity_poly.type
_entity_poly.pdbx_seq_one_letter_code
_entity_poly.pdbx_strand_id
1 'polypeptide(L)'
;MLTLYQVEWCPYCHRVRQVMTELGLTYITVNVQADRDERADVMAISDQAGVPVLQDGDKVFSDSDEILEYLRSTYPAPEDAKEHAALGAWRAAGALSIAPRVALARLRQLLEEKGFKIVAQIKGPKISELLPKEYVLLEVAVPVAAVESVEIDPLAPAAVLLPMAVMPADGGGSVVATADPVGQVWLYAEPPLTKIQSAIKKRLAEVLEEL
;
A
#
# COMPACT_ATOMS: atom_id res chain seq x y z
N MET A 1 -10.18 3.37 26.75
CA MET A 1 -10.55 2.52 25.60
C MET A 1 -10.36 3.38 24.35
N LEU A 2 -9.59 2.88 23.38
CA LEU A 2 -9.33 3.59 22.14
C LEU A 2 -10.60 3.65 21.27
N THR A 3 -10.94 4.83 20.78
CA THR A 3 -12.04 5.03 19.82
C THR A 3 -11.52 5.85 18.63
N LEU A 4 -11.67 5.32 17.43
CA LEU A 4 -11.26 5.97 16.18
C LEU A 4 -12.50 6.41 15.40
N TYR A 5 -12.66 7.71 15.21
CA TYR A 5 -13.66 8.29 14.32
C TYR A 5 -13.07 8.42 12.93
N GLN A 6 -13.72 7.83 11.92
CA GLN A 6 -13.14 7.68 10.61
C GLN A 6 -14.18 7.57 9.50
N VAL A 7 -13.72 7.67 8.24
CA VAL A 7 -14.45 7.19 7.05
C VAL A 7 -13.57 6.22 6.27
N GLU A 8 -14.17 5.24 5.62
CA GLU A 8 -13.43 4.13 5.02
C GLU A 8 -12.42 4.57 3.95
N TRP A 9 -12.81 5.48 3.07
CA TRP A 9 -11.97 5.95 1.97
C TRP A 9 -10.93 7.02 2.34
N CYS A 10 -10.84 7.43 3.61
CA CYS A 10 -9.89 8.45 4.04
C CYS A 10 -8.47 7.88 4.13
N PRO A 11 -7.49 8.39 3.36
CA PRO A 11 -6.12 7.88 3.39
C PRO A 11 -5.42 8.14 4.74
N TYR A 12 -5.76 9.22 5.41
CA TYR A 12 -5.23 9.54 6.74
C TYR A 12 -5.78 8.59 7.81
N CYS A 13 -7.07 8.24 7.72
CA CYS A 13 -7.67 7.23 8.59
C CYS A 13 -7.04 5.85 8.35
N HIS A 14 -6.75 5.52 7.09
CA HIS A 14 -6.06 4.28 6.74
C HIS A 14 -4.69 4.15 7.42
N ARG A 15 -3.88 5.22 7.40
CA ARG A 15 -2.57 5.25 8.09
C ARG A 15 -2.69 4.95 9.59
N VAL A 16 -3.70 5.52 10.24
CA VAL A 16 -3.96 5.27 11.66
C VAL A 16 -4.37 3.82 11.91
N ARG A 17 -5.33 3.30 11.14
CA ARG A 17 -5.75 1.89 11.25
C ARG A 17 -4.59 0.92 11.02
N GLN A 18 -3.70 1.24 10.08
CA GLN A 18 -2.51 0.44 9.82
C GLN A 18 -1.61 0.36 11.06
N VAL A 19 -1.27 1.50 11.67
CA VAL A 19 -0.44 1.52 12.88
C VAL A 19 -1.12 0.81 14.05
N MET A 20 -2.43 0.97 14.21
CA MET A 20 -3.17 0.25 15.26
C MET A 20 -3.13 -1.27 15.03
N THR A 21 -3.15 -1.72 13.77
CA THR A 21 -2.97 -3.14 13.42
C THR A 21 -1.53 -3.61 13.69
N GLU A 22 -0.53 -2.83 13.30
CA GLU A 22 0.90 -3.12 13.57
C GLU A 22 1.17 -3.28 15.08
N LEU A 23 0.51 -2.48 15.90
CA LEU A 23 0.63 -2.52 17.36
C LEU A 23 -0.30 -3.55 18.02
N GLY A 24 -1.10 -4.30 17.27
CA GLY A 24 -2.04 -5.29 17.80
C GLY A 24 -3.14 -4.70 18.70
N LEU A 25 -3.54 -3.44 18.49
CA LEU A 25 -4.47 -2.73 19.35
C LEU A 25 -5.91 -3.11 19.10
N THR A 26 -6.66 -3.32 20.18
CA THR A 26 -8.12 -3.42 20.13
C THR A 26 -8.73 -2.04 20.33
N TYR A 27 -9.64 -1.63 19.44
CA TYR A 27 -10.27 -0.32 19.48
C TYR A 27 -11.69 -0.34 18.92
N ILE A 28 -12.46 0.68 19.23
CA ILE A 28 -13.77 0.92 18.65
C ILE A 28 -13.60 1.81 17.41
N THR A 29 -14.21 1.43 16.30
CA THR A 29 -14.32 2.26 15.10
C THR A 29 -15.69 2.89 15.04
N VAL A 30 -15.74 4.21 14.93
CA VAL A 30 -16.96 4.99 14.67
C VAL A 30 -16.87 5.52 13.23
N ASN A 31 -17.71 4.97 12.36
CA ASN A 31 -17.84 5.49 10.99
C ASN A 31 -18.73 6.75 11.04
N VAL A 32 -18.14 7.87 10.66
CA VAL A 32 -18.85 9.16 10.65
C VAL A 32 -19.44 9.44 9.27
N GLN A 33 -20.30 10.45 9.18
CA GLN A 33 -20.96 10.85 7.94
C GLN A 33 -19.95 11.23 6.85
N ALA A 34 -20.31 10.95 5.58
CA ALA A 34 -19.50 11.32 4.43
C ALA A 34 -19.37 12.84 4.34
N ASP A 35 -20.46 13.55 4.48
CA ASP A 35 -20.48 14.99 4.52
C ASP A 35 -19.89 15.52 5.84
N ARG A 36 -18.97 16.48 5.72
CA ARG A 36 -18.31 17.08 6.88
C ARG A 36 -19.26 17.90 7.74
N ASP A 37 -20.23 18.54 7.13
CA ASP A 37 -21.20 19.40 7.82
C ASP A 37 -22.17 18.58 8.70
N GLU A 38 -22.29 17.29 8.45
CA GLU A 38 -23.12 16.37 9.22
C GLU A 38 -22.39 15.67 10.38
N ARG A 39 -21.10 15.96 10.61
CA ARG A 39 -20.25 15.31 11.63
C ARG A 39 -20.33 15.99 13.00
N ALA A 40 -21.53 16.15 13.51
CA ALA A 40 -21.76 16.80 14.81
C ALA A 40 -21.00 16.10 15.96
N ASP A 41 -20.91 14.76 15.94
CA ASP A 41 -20.21 13.98 16.97
C ASP A 41 -18.70 14.27 16.97
N VAL A 42 -18.09 14.38 15.77
CA VAL A 42 -16.67 14.71 15.62
C VAL A 42 -16.41 16.14 16.08
N MET A 43 -17.26 17.08 15.67
CA MET A 43 -17.18 18.47 16.11
C MET A 43 -17.27 18.60 17.63
N ALA A 44 -18.15 17.83 18.27
CA ALA A 44 -18.34 17.90 19.73
C ALA A 44 -17.11 17.45 20.53
N ILE A 45 -16.28 16.54 19.97
CA ILE A 45 -15.11 15.99 20.68
C ILE A 45 -13.78 16.61 20.26
N SER A 46 -13.68 17.20 19.06
CA SER A 46 -12.39 17.67 18.50
C SER A 46 -12.41 19.10 17.97
N ASP A 47 -13.51 19.80 18.09
CA ASP A 47 -13.73 21.18 17.59
C ASP A 47 -13.46 21.33 16.08
N GLN A 48 -13.46 20.22 15.30
CA GLN A 48 -13.28 20.23 13.85
C GLN A 48 -13.96 19.02 13.19
N ALA A 49 -14.35 19.13 11.91
CA ALA A 49 -15.10 18.11 11.18
C ALA A 49 -14.20 17.12 10.40
N GLY A 50 -12.88 17.25 10.48
CA GLY A 50 -11.93 16.35 9.81
C GLY A 50 -11.83 15.00 10.50
N VAL A 51 -11.34 14.01 9.77
CA VAL A 51 -10.97 12.68 10.29
C VAL A 51 -9.61 12.28 9.73
N PRO A 52 -8.85 11.47 10.48
CA PRO A 52 -9.19 10.72 11.70
C PRO A 52 -9.25 11.59 12.96
N VAL A 53 -10.06 11.17 13.92
CA VAL A 53 -9.96 11.62 15.30
C VAL A 53 -9.82 10.40 16.20
N LEU A 54 -8.79 10.39 17.05
CA LEU A 54 -8.55 9.36 18.04
C LEU A 54 -8.89 9.87 19.43
N GLN A 55 -9.68 9.11 20.15
CA GLN A 55 -9.95 9.34 21.58
C GLN A 55 -9.37 8.18 22.40
N ASP A 56 -8.58 8.52 23.43
CA ASP A 56 -8.10 7.56 24.43
C ASP A 56 -8.36 8.11 25.85
N GLY A 57 -9.45 7.66 26.44
CA GLY A 57 -9.96 8.24 27.68
C GLY A 57 -10.32 9.71 27.47
N ASP A 58 -9.66 10.60 28.22
CA ASP A 58 -9.85 12.05 28.14
C ASP A 58 -8.97 12.74 27.07
N LYS A 59 -8.06 12.01 26.45
CA LYS A 59 -7.18 12.55 25.40
C LYS A 59 -7.84 12.44 24.03
N VAL A 60 -7.78 13.53 23.27
CA VAL A 60 -8.31 13.60 21.90
C VAL A 60 -7.22 14.14 20.98
N PHE A 61 -7.03 13.47 19.84
CA PHE A 61 -6.08 13.83 18.80
C PHE A 61 -6.82 13.91 17.47
N SER A 62 -6.60 14.96 16.70
CA SER A 62 -7.28 15.22 15.42
C SER A 62 -6.36 15.34 14.21
N ASP A 63 -5.06 15.28 14.42
CA ASP A 63 -4.06 15.21 13.35
C ASP A 63 -3.50 13.79 13.21
N SER A 64 -3.42 13.28 11.98
CA SER A 64 -2.98 11.90 11.74
C SER A 64 -1.53 11.64 12.17
N ASP A 65 -0.63 12.60 12.01
CA ASP A 65 0.77 12.42 12.38
C ASP A 65 0.95 12.48 13.91
N GLU A 66 0.21 13.35 14.60
CA GLU A 66 0.15 13.36 16.07
C GLU A 66 -0.43 12.05 16.63
N ILE A 67 -1.48 11.51 16.00
CA ILE A 67 -2.04 10.22 16.37
C ILE A 67 -1.01 9.10 16.23
N LEU A 68 -0.27 9.06 15.10
CA LEU A 68 0.74 8.04 14.86
C LEU A 68 1.89 8.12 15.88
N GLU A 69 2.35 9.33 16.21
CA GLU A 69 3.38 9.56 17.23
C GLU A 69 2.89 9.10 18.62
N TYR A 70 1.66 9.51 18.99
CA TYR A 70 1.05 9.10 20.25
C TYR A 70 0.95 7.58 20.38
N LEU A 71 0.42 6.90 19.37
CA LEU A 71 0.25 5.45 19.38
C LEU A 71 1.60 4.73 19.54
N ARG A 72 2.60 5.12 18.76
CA ARG A 72 3.94 4.49 18.80
C ARG A 72 4.71 4.77 20.08
N SER A 73 4.49 5.93 20.71
CA SER A 73 5.15 6.26 21.98
C SER A 73 4.46 5.65 23.20
N THR A 74 3.15 5.38 23.11
CA THR A 74 2.34 4.93 24.24
C THR A 74 2.22 3.41 24.31
N TYR A 75 2.15 2.75 23.15
CA TYR A 75 1.90 1.32 23.04
C TYR A 75 3.13 0.59 22.51
N PRO A 76 3.64 -0.43 23.25
CA PRO A 76 4.79 -1.21 22.79
C PRO A 76 4.42 -2.02 21.56
N ALA A 77 5.32 -2.06 20.59
CA ALA A 77 5.16 -2.91 19.42
C ALA A 77 5.29 -4.39 19.81
N PRO A 78 4.35 -5.27 19.41
CA PRO A 78 4.49 -6.70 19.59
C PRO A 78 5.67 -7.26 18.76
N GLU A 79 6.15 -8.46 19.08
CA GLU A 79 7.29 -9.09 18.39
C GLU A 79 7.01 -9.30 16.88
N ASP A 80 5.75 -9.55 16.53
CA ASP A 80 5.27 -9.78 15.15
C ASP A 80 4.79 -8.49 14.42
N ALA A 81 4.99 -7.31 15.00
CA ALA A 81 4.57 -6.03 14.44
C ALA A 81 5.05 -5.83 12.98
N LYS A 82 6.25 -6.33 12.64
CA LYS A 82 6.80 -6.25 11.28
C LYS A 82 6.03 -7.10 10.28
N GLU A 83 5.50 -8.24 10.70
CA GLU A 83 4.67 -9.11 9.84
C GLU A 83 3.32 -8.45 9.58
N HIS A 84 2.73 -7.83 10.58
CA HIS A 84 1.49 -7.05 10.44
C HIS A 84 1.68 -5.81 9.56
N ALA A 85 2.81 -5.11 9.70
CA ALA A 85 3.15 -3.94 8.88
C ALA A 85 3.31 -4.29 7.39
N ALA A 86 3.70 -5.52 7.06
CA ALA A 86 3.86 -5.97 5.67
C ALA A 86 2.52 -6.17 4.92
N LEU A 87 1.40 -6.24 5.66
CA LEU A 87 0.07 -6.42 5.07
C LEU A 87 -0.43 -5.10 4.47
N GLY A 88 -0.51 -5.02 3.14
CA GLY A 88 -0.99 -3.83 2.43
C GLY A 88 0.03 -2.70 2.22
N ALA A 89 1.25 -2.85 2.71
CA ALA A 89 2.33 -1.91 2.46
C ALA A 89 2.93 -2.09 1.05
N TRP A 90 3.62 -1.06 0.57
CA TRP A 90 4.49 -1.17 -0.59
C TRP A 90 5.58 -2.20 -0.29
N ARG A 91 5.68 -3.25 -1.13
CA ARG A 91 6.78 -4.19 -1.00
C ARG A 91 8.00 -3.67 -1.75
N ALA A 92 9.08 -3.49 -1.02
CA ALA A 92 10.40 -3.42 -1.60
C ALA A 92 11.06 -4.79 -1.44
N ALA A 93 11.61 -5.34 -2.51
CA ALA A 93 12.55 -6.45 -2.41
C ALA A 93 13.87 -5.89 -1.90
N GLY A 94 14.06 -5.54 -0.69
CA GLY A 94 15.28 -5.01 -0.07
C GLY A 94 16.33 -4.34 -0.98
N ALA A 95 17.37 -3.79 -0.44
CA ALA A 95 18.49 -3.31 -1.24
C ALA A 95 19.25 -4.51 -1.85
N LEU A 96 19.31 -4.58 -3.18
CA LEU A 96 20.09 -5.57 -3.92
C LEU A 96 21.51 -5.05 -4.09
N SER A 97 22.51 -5.92 -3.95
CA SER A 97 23.92 -5.56 -4.15
C SER A 97 24.32 -5.39 -5.63
N ILE A 98 23.37 -5.54 -6.56
CA ILE A 98 23.58 -5.44 -8.01
C ILE A 98 23.11 -4.09 -8.55
N ALA A 99 23.77 -3.60 -9.60
CA ALA A 99 23.44 -2.32 -10.22
C ALA A 99 22.02 -2.32 -10.82
N PRO A 100 21.31 -1.16 -10.87
CA PRO A 100 19.93 -1.07 -11.37
C PRO A 100 19.70 -1.68 -12.75
N ARG A 101 20.68 -1.54 -13.65
CA ARG A 101 20.60 -2.14 -14.99
C ARG A 101 20.59 -3.66 -14.96
N VAL A 102 21.35 -4.26 -14.04
CA VAL A 102 21.44 -5.73 -13.88
C VAL A 102 20.15 -6.22 -13.20
N ALA A 103 19.70 -5.52 -12.14
CA ALA A 103 18.45 -5.83 -11.47
C ALA A 103 17.25 -5.76 -12.43
N LEU A 104 17.18 -4.74 -13.27
CA LEU A 104 16.14 -4.60 -14.29
C LEU A 104 16.15 -5.76 -15.31
N ALA A 105 17.33 -6.17 -15.76
CA ALA A 105 17.45 -7.29 -16.71
C ALA A 105 16.99 -8.61 -16.09
N ARG A 106 17.41 -8.88 -14.85
CA ARG A 106 17.01 -10.08 -14.10
C ARG A 106 15.51 -10.05 -13.76
N LEU A 107 14.98 -8.92 -13.30
CA LEU A 107 13.57 -8.75 -13.04
C LEU A 107 12.71 -9.04 -14.27
N ARG A 108 13.12 -8.57 -15.45
CA ARG A 108 12.40 -8.84 -16.71
C ARG A 108 12.33 -10.34 -17.01
N GLN A 109 13.45 -11.04 -16.88
CA GLN A 109 13.51 -12.48 -17.10
C GLN A 109 12.58 -13.23 -16.13
N LEU A 110 12.67 -12.92 -14.83
CA LEU A 110 11.84 -13.58 -13.81
C LEU A 110 10.35 -13.28 -14.00
N LEU A 111 10.00 -12.04 -14.36
CA LEU A 111 8.61 -11.68 -14.65
C LEU A 111 8.06 -12.51 -15.82
N GLU A 112 8.80 -12.65 -16.91
CA GLU A 112 8.41 -13.45 -18.07
C GLU A 112 8.26 -14.93 -17.72
N GLU A 113 9.23 -15.50 -17.00
CA GLU A 113 9.21 -16.90 -16.53
C GLU A 113 8.00 -17.21 -15.63
N LYS A 114 7.58 -16.26 -14.81
CA LYS A 114 6.41 -16.39 -13.92
C LYS A 114 5.08 -15.94 -14.57
N GLY A 115 5.09 -15.71 -15.90
CA GLY A 115 3.88 -15.42 -16.68
C GLY A 115 3.37 -13.98 -16.58
N PHE A 116 4.21 -13.06 -16.16
CA PHE A 116 3.95 -11.63 -16.24
C PHE A 116 4.33 -11.06 -17.60
N LYS A 117 3.67 -9.98 -17.99
CA LYS A 117 3.97 -9.20 -19.18
C LYS A 117 4.23 -7.75 -18.81
N ILE A 118 5.37 -7.22 -19.24
CA ILE A 118 5.65 -5.80 -19.14
C ILE A 118 4.91 -5.10 -20.28
N VAL A 119 3.93 -4.28 -19.94
CA VAL A 119 3.07 -3.58 -20.91
C VAL A 119 3.57 -2.16 -21.19
N ALA A 120 4.26 -1.55 -20.23
CA ALA A 120 4.90 -0.24 -20.42
C ALA A 120 6.20 -0.13 -19.62
N GLN A 121 7.07 0.77 -20.09
CA GLN A 121 8.28 1.16 -19.37
C GLN A 121 8.51 2.66 -19.56
N ILE A 122 8.73 3.35 -18.44
CA ILE A 122 9.02 4.78 -18.41
C ILE A 122 10.35 4.99 -17.67
N LYS A 123 11.26 5.75 -18.27
CA LYS A 123 12.52 6.15 -17.60
C LYS A 123 12.26 7.34 -16.69
N GLY A 124 12.95 7.41 -15.56
CA GLY A 124 12.81 8.45 -14.55
C GLY A 124 12.79 9.88 -15.10
N PRO A 125 13.75 10.29 -15.94
CA PRO A 125 13.78 11.65 -16.51
C PRO A 125 12.58 12.01 -17.39
N LYS A 126 11.81 11.03 -17.89
CA LYS A 126 10.53 11.28 -18.57
C LYS A 126 9.36 11.53 -17.63
N ILE A 127 9.50 11.15 -16.36
CA ILE A 127 8.52 11.39 -15.29
C ILE A 127 8.83 12.71 -14.61
N SER A 128 10.10 12.91 -14.23
CA SER A 128 10.62 14.13 -13.62
C SER A 128 12.13 14.21 -13.82
N GLU A 129 12.64 15.38 -14.15
CA GLU A 129 14.09 15.63 -14.26
C GLU A 129 14.85 15.41 -12.93
N LEU A 130 14.13 15.42 -11.82
CA LEU A 130 14.69 15.16 -10.48
C LEU A 130 14.96 13.67 -10.23
N LEU A 131 14.37 12.77 -11.03
CA LEU A 131 14.59 11.33 -10.87
C LEU A 131 15.92 10.89 -11.52
N PRO A 132 16.65 9.94 -10.90
CA PRO A 132 17.87 9.40 -11.47
C PRO A 132 17.66 8.82 -12.88
N LYS A 133 18.69 8.87 -13.72
CA LYS A 133 18.65 8.29 -15.08
C LYS A 133 18.39 6.78 -15.06
N GLU A 134 18.84 6.11 -14.00
CA GLU A 134 18.71 4.68 -13.76
C GLU A 134 17.34 4.30 -13.18
N TYR A 135 16.53 5.28 -12.77
CA TYR A 135 15.15 5.01 -12.35
C TYR A 135 14.32 4.54 -13.54
N VAL A 136 13.66 3.42 -13.36
CA VAL A 136 12.75 2.84 -14.36
C VAL A 136 11.45 2.45 -13.69
N LEU A 137 10.34 2.94 -14.21
CA LEU A 137 8.99 2.48 -13.86
C LEU A 137 8.52 1.49 -14.92
N LEU A 138 8.05 0.34 -14.48
CA LEU A 138 7.39 -0.69 -15.29
C LEU A 138 5.92 -0.75 -14.92
N GLU A 139 5.06 -0.91 -15.94
CA GLU A 139 3.71 -1.40 -15.76
C GLU A 139 3.67 -2.87 -16.15
N VAL A 140 3.23 -3.72 -15.23
CA VAL A 140 3.27 -5.16 -15.36
C VAL A 140 1.85 -5.73 -15.25
N ALA A 141 1.52 -6.68 -16.10
CA ALA A 141 0.22 -7.36 -16.10
C ALA A 141 0.39 -8.88 -16.08
N VAL A 142 -0.61 -9.58 -15.56
CA VAL A 142 -0.83 -11.01 -15.79
C VAL A 142 -1.95 -11.14 -16.82
N PRO A 143 -1.67 -11.53 -18.10
CA PRO A 143 -2.64 -11.46 -19.18
C PRO A 143 -3.94 -12.23 -18.91
N VAL A 144 -3.85 -13.43 -18.33
CA VAL A 144 -5.03 -14.23 -17.97
C VAL A 144 -5.88 -13.53 -16.92
N ALA A 145 -5.25 -12.99 -15.88
CA ALA A 145 -5.94 -12.27 -14.81
C ALA A 145 -6.62 -10.99 -15.34
N ALA A 146 -6.02 -10.31 -16.31
CA ALA A 146 -6.63 -9.15 -16.95
C ALA A 146 -7.92 -9.50 -17.70
N VAL A 147 -7.97 -10.64 -18.40
CA VAL A 147 -9.19 -11.12 -19.07
C VAL A 147 -10.25 -11.53 -18.05
N GLU A 148 -9.89 -12.34 -17.06
CA GLU A 148 -10.80 -12.77 -16.00
C GLU A 148 -11.40 -11.58 -15.23
N SER A 149 -10.62 -10.52 -15.00
CA SER A 149 -11.09 -9.33 -14.29
C SER A 149 -12.15 -8.54 -15.08
N VAL A 150 -12.04 -8.46 -16.41
CA VAL A 150 -13.05 -7.81 -17.28
C VAL A 150 -14.41 -8.49 -17.17
N GLU A 151 -14.44 -9.81 -17.03
CA GLU A 151 -15.67 -10.58 -16.88
C GLU A 151 -16.40 -10.30 -15.55
N ILE A 152 -15.63 -9.90 -14.52
CA ILE A 152 -16.16 -9.54 -13.20
C ILE A 152 -16.66 -8.10 -13.20
N ASP A 153 -15.81 -7.16 -13.64
CA ASP A 153 -16.10 -5.73 -13.71
C ASP A 153 -15.28 -5.11 -14.87
N PRO A 154 -15.90 -4.43 -15.84
CA PRO A 154 -15.19 -3.77 -16.94
C PRO A 154 -14.14 -2.75 -16.51
N LEU A 155 -14.21 -2.21 -15.29
CA LEU A 155 -13.23 -1.28 -14.73
C LEU A 155 -12.09 -1.98 -13.98
N ALA A 156 -12.26 -3.25 -13.62
CA ALA A 156 -11.29 -4.02 -12.85
C ALA A 156 -9.91 -4.19 -13.52
N PRO A 157 -9.75 -4.19 -14.86
CA PRO A 157 -8.42 -4.27 -15.48
C PRO A 157 -7.46 -3.17 -15.03
N ALA A 158 -7.97 -1.99 -14.67
CA ALA A 158 -7.13 -0.93 -14.11
C ALA A 158 -6.50 -1.30 -12.76
N ALA A 159 -7.14 -2.18 -12.01
CA ALA A 159 -6.66 -2.65 -10.70
C ALA A 159 -5.72 -3.86 -10.79
N VAL A 160 -5.60 -4.53 -11.94
CA VAL A 160 -4.68 -5.67 -12.13
C VAL A 160 -3.35 -5.30 -12.79
N LEU A 161 -3.15 -4.04 -13.14
CA LEU A 161 -1.85 -3.50 -13.51
C LEU A 161 -1.02 -3.23 -12.27
N LEU A 162 0.23 -3.69 -12.28
CA LEU A 162 1.16 -3.55 -11.17
C LEU A 162 2.27 -2.58 -11.55
N PRO A 163 2.35 -1.41 -10.91
CA PRO A 163 3.50 -0.54 -11.03
C PRO A 163 4.70 -1.14 -10.29
N MET A 164 5.84 -1.25 -10.96
CA MET A 164 7.09 -1.69 -10.36
C MET A 164 8.18 -0.66 -10.66
N ALA A 165 8.90 -0.24 -9.62
CA ALA A 165 10.02 0.68 -9.77
C ALA A 165 11.35 -0.04 -9.55
N VAL A 166 12.32 0.24 -10.42
CA VAL A 166 13.72 -0.14 -10.22
C VAL A 166 14.53 1.15 -10.11
N MET A 167 15.29 1.30 -9.02
CA MET A 167 16.04 2.52 -8.74
C MET A 167 17.39 2.22 -8.09
N PRO A 168 18.37 3.16 -8.17
CA PRO A 168 19.58 3.06 -7.38
C PRO A 168 19.28 3.05 -5.88
N ALA A 169 20.03 2.27 -5.11
CA ALA A 169 20.02 2.31 -3.65
C ALA A 169 21.09 3.27 -3.12
N ASP A 170 20.85 3.88 -1.99
CA ASP A 170 21.84 4.65 -1.25
C ASP A 170 23.00 3.72 -0.84
N GLY A 171 24.24 4.14 -1.15
CA GLY A 171 25.43 3.32 -0.88
C GLY A 171 25.78 2.29 -1.95
N GLY A 172 25.06 2.28 -3.07
CA GLY A 172 25.29 1.38 -4.22
C GLY A 172 24.28 0.22 -4.27
N GLY A 173 24.21 -0.42 -5.45
CA GLY A 173 23.22 -1.45 -5.71
C GLY A 173 21.90 -0.87 -6.21
N SER A 174 20.79 -1.59 -5.99
CA SER A 174 19.45 -1.18 -6.46
C SER A 174 18.34 -1.58 -5.50
N VAL A 175 17.21 -0.93 -5.66
CA VAL A 175 15.94 -1.28 -5.00
C VAL A 175 14.91 -1.60 -6.08
N VAL A 176 14.15 -2.67 -5.86
CA VAL A 176 12.94 -2.98 -6.63
C VAL A 176 11.74 -2.84 -5.71
N ALA A 177 10.78 -2.02 -6.10
CA ALA A 177 9.57 -1.75 -5.31
C ALA A 177 8.32 -1.96 -6.15
N THR A 178 7.27 -2.46 -5.53
CA THR A 178 5.95 -2.64 -6.15
C THR A 178 4.84 -2.50 -5.13
N ALA A 179 3.63 -2.16 -5.59
CA ALA A 179 2.44 -2.18 -4.76
C ALA A 179 2.02 -3.62 -4.41
N ASP A 180 1.40 -3.80 -3.24
CA ASP A 180 0.73 -5.06 -2.92
C ASP A 180 -0.52 -5.22 -3.81
N PRO A 181 -0.60 -6.27 -4.64
CA PRO A 181 -1.74 -6.49 -5.52
C PRO A 181 -3.07 -6.57 -4.78
N VAL A 182 -3.12 -7.20 -3.61
CA VAL A 182 -4.34 -7.32 -2.80
C VAL A 182 -4.77 -5.95 -2.27
N GLY A 183 -3.81 -5.12 -1.88
CA GLY A 183 -4.08 -3.75 -1.43
C GLY A 183 -4.68 -2.85 -2.51
N GLN A 184 -4.42 -3.12 -3.80
CA GLN A 184 -4.96 -2.33 -4.90
C GLN A 184 -6.46 -2.55 -5.14
N VAL A 185 -7.01 -3.72 -4.78
CA VAL A 185 -8.42 -4.04 -5.02
C VAL A 185 -9.32 -3.86 -3.80
N TRP A 186 -8.80 -3.38 -2.69
CA TRP A 186 -9.60 -3.16 -1.49
C TRP A 186 -10.80 -2.24 -1.70
N LEU A 187 -10.72 -1.33 -2.68
CA LEU A 187 -11.82 -0.42 -3.06
C LEU A 187 -12.97 -1.13 -3.78
N TYR A 188 -12.71 -2.29 -4.38
CA TYR A 188 -13.71 -2.97 -5.21
C TYR A 188 -14.58 -3.95 -4.44
N ALA A 189 -14.17 -4.37 -3.23
CA ALA A 189 -14.90 -5.28 -2.34
C ALA A 189 -15.46 -6.57 -3.01
N GLU A 190 -14.95 -6.94 -4.19
CA GLU A 190 -15.42 -8.07 -4.98
C GLU A 190 -14.58 -9.33 -4.67
N PRO A 191 -15.14 -10.36 -4.01
CA PRO A 191 -14.39 -11.56 -3.64
C PRO A 191 -13.65 -12.25 -4.80
N PRO A 192 -14.20 -12.34 -6.04
CA PRO A 192 -13.48 -12.91 -7.16
C PRO A 192 -12.19 -12.14 -7.51
N LEU A 193 -12.21 -10.79 -7.48
CA LEU A 193 -11.02 -9.97 -7.73
C LEU A 193 -9.95 -10.20 -6.67
N THR A 194 -10.34 -10.33 -5.40
CA THR A 194 -9.40 -10.64 -4.32
C THR A 194 -8.68 -11.98 -4.53
N LYS A 195 -9.35 -12.99 -5.07
CA LYS A 195 -8.72 -14.28 -5.41
C LYS A 195 -7.68 -14.13 -6.52
N ILE A 196 -8.01 -13.39 -7.58
CA ILE A 196 -7.10 -13.08 -8.69
C ILE A 196 -5.86 -12.37 -8.14
N GLN A 197 -6.04 -11.33 -7.34
CA GLN A 197 -4.94 -10.55 -6.79
C GLN A 197 -4.09 -11.33 -5.79
N SER A 198 -4.70 -12.23 -5.02
CA SER A 198 -3.95 -13.13 -4.13
C SER A 198 -3.05 -14.10 -4.91
N ALA A 199 -3.52 -14.61 -6.05
CA ALA A 199 -2.72 -15.44 -6.94
C ALA A 199 -1.57 -14.66 -7.60
N ILE A 200 -1.81 -13.41 -8.00
CA ILE A 200 -0.79 -12.50 -8.52
C ILE A 200 0.25 -12.21 -7.44
N LYS A 201 -0.19 -11.87 -6.21
CA LYS A 201 0.70 -11.61 -5.08
C LYS A 201 1.64 -12.78 -4.79
N LYS A 202 1.13 -14.02 -4.82
CA LYS A 202 1.95 -15.21 -4.60
C LYS A 202 3.06 -15.35 -5.66
N ARG A 203 2.72 -15.21 -6.95
CA ARG A 203 3.71 -15.25 -8.04
C ARG A 203 4.73 -14.11 -7.96
N LEU A 204 4.25 -12.92 -7.59
CA LEU A 204 5.11 -11.75 -7.42
C LEU A 204 6.10 -11.94 -6.27
N ALA A 205 5.68 -12.57 -5.17
CA ALA A 205 6.57 -12.93 -4.08
C ALA A 205 7.71 -13.84 -4.56
N GLU A 206 7.43 -14.87 -5.38
CA GLU A 206 8.43 -15.74 -5.98
C GLU A 206 9.43 -14.95 -6.86
N VAL A 207 8.95 -13.99 -7.66
CA VAL A 207 9.83 -13.10 -8.46
C VAL A 207 10.77 -12.30 -7.56
N LEU A 208 10.25 -11.73 -6.47
CA LEU A 208 11.03 -10.89 -5.56
C LEU A 208 12.01 -11.69 -4.68
N GLU A 209 11.71 -12.95 -4.40
CA GLU A 209 12.59 -13.85 -3.63
C GLU A 209 13.76 -14.36 -4.49
N GLU A 210 13.53 -14.54 -5.78
CA GLU A 210 14.56 -15.01 -6.73
C GLU A 210 15.44 -13.89 -7.30
N LEU A 211 15.07 -12.62 -7.10
CA LEU A 211 15.76 -11.44 -7.59
C LEU A 211 17.03 -11.14 -6.81
#